data_1e7290acdccd98568a74b7f5ab5d4d50
#
_entry.id   1e7290acdccd98568a74b7f5ab5d4d50
#
_cell.length_a   1.000
_cell.length_b   1.000
_cell.length_c   1.000
_cell.angle_alpha   90.00
_cell.angle_beta   90.00
_cell.angle_gamma   90.00
#
_symmetry.space_group_name_H-M   'P 1'
#
loop_
_entity.id
_entity.type
_entity.pdbx_description
1 polymer ?
#
loop_
_entity_poly.entity_id
_entity_poly.type
_entity_poly.pdbx_seq_one_letter_code
_entity_poly.pdbx_strand_id
1 'polypeptide(L)' 'MSIELEELTTEKERLEGDRKTLLERLQEYQQGLTQTQQQIQAIAGAIQTCNFFIGKIQSPQESEDEKEPSDDDS' A
#
# COMPACT_ATOMS: atom_id res chain seq x y z
N MET A 1 33.39 42.89 -0.30
CA MET A 1 34.12 41.90 -0.97
C MET A 1 33.27 40.78 -1.50
N SER A 2 33.59 40.31 -2.66
CA SER A 2 32.77 39.29 -3.28
C SER A 2 33.08 37.92 -2.71
N ILE A 3 32.10 37.02 -2.83
CA ILE A 3 32.28 35.63 -2.44
C ILE A 3 33.23 34.99 -3.44
N GLU A 4 34.14 34.24 -2.91
CA GLU A 4 35.12 33.58 -3.74
C GLU A 4 34.49 32.48 -4.58
N LEU A 5 35.02 32.27 -5.75
CA LEU A 5 34.56 31.22 -6.64
C LEU A 5 34.65 29.87 -5.94
N GLU A 6 35.73 29.66 -5.18
CA GLU A 6 35.91 28.43 -4.45
C GLU A 6 34.79 28.18 -3.45
N GLU A 7 34.39 29.24 -2.75
CA GLU A 7 33.32 29.11 -1.77
C GLU A 7 31.99 28.74 -2.42
N LEU A 8 31.73 29.40 -3.56
CA LEU A 8 30.51 29.13 -4.29
C LEU A 8 30.50 27.69 -4.86
N THR A 9 31.64 27.25 -5.35
CA THR A 9 31.76 25.91 -5.89
C THR A 9 31.56 24.87 -4.79
N THR A 10 32.16 25.11 -3.63
CA THR A 10 32.02 24.20 -2.50
C THR A 10 30.58 24.16 -2.03
N GLU A 11 29.94 25.30 -1.95
CA GLU A 11 28.54 25.36 -1.52
C GLU A 11 27.65 24.66 -2.53
N LYS A 12 27.91 24.83 -3.81
CA LYS A 12 27.14 24.18 -4.85
C LYS A 12 27.26 22.67 -4.75
N GLU A 13 28.47 22.18 -4.54
CA GLU A 13 28.68 20.75 -4.40
C GLU A 13 27.96 20.17 -3.20
N ARG A 14 27.96 20.93 -2.09
CA ARG A 14 27.26 20.50 -0.91
C ARG A 14 25.76 20.40 -1.17
N LEU A 15 25.21 21.42 -1.83
CA LEU A 15 23.80 21.43 -2.14
C LEU A 15 23.41 20.34 -3.12
N GLU A 16 24.27 20.06 -4.09
CA GLU A 16 24.00 18.99 -5.04
C GLU A 16 24.01 17.64 -4.34
N GLY A 17 24.92 17.47 -3.38
CA GLY A 17 24.96 16.26 -2.59
C GLY A 17 23.71 16.09 -1.74
N ASP A 18 23.25 17.18 -1.12
CA ASP A 18 22.04 17.16 -0.33
C ASP A 18 20.84 16.80 -1.18
N ARG A 19 20.78 17.40 -2.39
CA ARG A 19 19.68 17.12 -3.30
C ARG A 19 19.66 15.65 -3.69
N LYS A 20 20.82 15.10 -3.98
CA LYS A 20 20.92 13.69 -4.36
C LYS A 20 20.40 12.79 -3.23
N THR A 21 20.82 13.09 -2.00
CA THR A 21 20.39 12.32 -0.85
C THR A 21 18.86 12.38 -0.69
N LEU A 22 18.30 13.58 -0.85
CA LEU A 22 16.87 13.76 -0.70
C LEU A 22 16.09 13.02 -1.80
N LEU A 23 16.64 13.04 -3.02
CA LEU A 23 16.00 12.32 -4.12
C LEU A 23 16.01 10.80 -3.88
N GLU A 24 17.11 10.30 -3.31
CA GLU A 24 17.19 8.89 -2.98
C GLU A 24 16.18 8.51 -1.91
N ARG A 25 16.02 9.38 -0.90
CA ARG A 25 15.03 9.16 0.14
C ARG A 25 13.61 9.17 -0.44
N LEU A 26 13.36 10.11 -1.34
CA LEU A 26 12.05 10.18 -1.97
C LEU A 26 11.74 8.88 -2.70
N GLN A 27 12.72 8.36 -3.42
CA GLN A 27 12.54 7.11 -4.14
C GLN A 27 12.24 5.96 -3.19
N GLU A 28 12.97 5.90 -2.07
CA GLU A 28 12.72 4.86 -1.07
C GLU A 28 11.34 4.97 -0.47
N TYR A 29 10.90 6.20 -0.19
CA TYR A 29 9.56 6.42 0.36
C TYR A 29 8.49 6.00 -0.62
N GLN A 30 8.69 6.30 -1.90
CA GLN A 30 7.73 5.93 -2.93
C GLN A 30 7.63 4.42 -3.07
N GLN A 31 8.77 3.72 -2.99
CA GLN A 31 8.76 2.26 -3.04
C GLN A 31 8.05 1.69 -1.82
N GLY A 32 8.33 2.26 -0.65
CA GLY A 32 7.67 1.84 0.58
C GLY A 32 6.18 2.05 0.52
N LEU A 33 5.76 3.18 -0.04
CA LEU A 33 4.35 3.47 -0.19
C LEU A 33 3.68 2.45 -1.10
N THR A 34 4.31 2.13 -2.22
CA THR A 34 3.78 1.16 -3.15
C THR A 34 3.62 -0.21 -2.49
N GLN A 35 4.65 -0.63 -1.76
CA GLN A 35 4.60 -1.91 -1.06
C GLN A 35 3.49 -1.94 -0.02
N THR A 36 3.36 -0.84 0.72
CA THR A 36 2.34 -0.74 1.75
C THR A 36 0.95 -0.80 1.13
N GLN A 37 0.75 -0.13 0.01
CA GLN A 37 -0.52 -0.16 -0.69
C GLN A 37 -0.86 -1.57 -1.15
N GLN A 38 0.14 -2.31 -1.64
CA GLN A 38 -0.06 -3.68 -2.06
C GLN A 38 -0.44 -4.57 -0.89
N GLN A 39 0.19 -4.34 0.26
CA GLN A 39 -0.12 -5.10 1.47
C GLN A 39 -1.56 -4.83 1.93
N ILE A 40 -1.98 -3.58 1.87
CA ILE A 40 -3.34 -3.21 2.24
C ILE A 40 -4.34 -3.92 1.32
N GLN A 41 -4.07 -3.95 0.03
CA GLN A 41 -4.95 -4.62 -0.91
C GLN A 41 -5.01 -6.11 -0.67
N ALA A 42 -3.87 -6.72 -0.35
CA ALA A 42 -3.84 -8.14 -0.06
C ALA A 42 -4.66 -8.47 1.18
N ILE A 43 -4.53 -7.63 2.22
CA ILE A 43 -5.28 -7.83 3.45
C ILE A 43 -6.78 -7.63 3.19
N ALA A 44 -7.11 -6.61 2.40
CA ALA A 44 -8.53 -6.37 2.07
C ALA A 44 -9.13 -7.57 1.36
N GLY A 45 -8.37 -8.19 0.43
CA GLY A 45 -8.83 -9.38 -0.25
C GLY A 45 -9.02 -10.55 0.70
N ALA A 46 -8.09 -10.71 1.64
CA ALA A 46 -8.19 -11.77 2.63
C ALA A 46 -9.41 -11.57 3.52
N ILE A 47 -9.68 -10.33 3.90
CA ILE A 47 -10.86 -10.01 4.70
C ILE A 47 -12.14 -10.36 3.94
N GLN A 48 -12.19 -10.01 2.66
CA GLN A 48 -13.35 -10.35 1.85
C GLN A 48 -13.58 -11.84 1.77
N THR A 49 -12.50 -12.61 1.64
CA THR A 49 -12.58 -14.06 1.59
C THR A 49 -13.11 -14.61 2.91
N CYS A 50 -12.60 -14.09 4.02
CA CYS A 50 -13.08 -14.51 5.33
C CYS A 50 -14.55 -14.18 5.50
N ASN A 51 -14.96 -13.00 5.09
CA ASN A 51 -16.36 -12.59 5.20
C ASN A 51 -17.25 -13.49 4.36
N PHE A 52 -16.78 -13.88 3.19
CA PHE A 52 -17.52 -14.78 2.33
C PHE A 52 -17.77 -16.12 3.04
N PHE A 53 -16.73 -16.69 3.63
CA PHE A 53 -16.88 -17.97 4.32
C PHE A 53 -17.66 -17.84 5.62
N ILE A 54 -17.49 -16.73 6.34
CA ILE A 54 -18.28 -16.50 7.53
C ILE A 54 -19.77 -16.44 7.17
N GLY A 55 -20.08 -15.74 6.09
CA GLY A 55 -21.45 -15.67 5.63
C GLY A 55 -22.01 -17.02 5.29
N LYS A 56 -21.20 -17.89 4.67
CA LYS A 56 -21.66 -19.22 4.34
C LYS A 56 -21.96 -20.05 5.59
N ILE A 57 -21.12 -19.90 6.60
CA ILE A 57 -21.29 -20.65 7.84
C ILE A 57 -22.52 -20.16 8.59
N GLN A 58 -22.72 -18.85 8.63
CA GLN A 58 -23.83 -18.27 9.37
C GLN A 58 -25.17 -18.39 8.64
N SER A 59 -25.12 -18.59 7.33
CA SER A 59 -26.33 -18.72 6.53
C SER A 59 -26.27 -20.00 5.73
N PRO A 60 -26.25 -21.14 6.36
CA PRO A 60 -26.05 -22.40 5.65
C PRO A 60 -27.15 -22.74 4.70
N GLN A 61 -28.25 -22.10 4.76
CA GLN A 61 -29.39 -22.42 3.92
C GLN A 61 -29.50 -21.52 2.73
N GLU A 62 -28.82 -20.79 2.64
CA GLU A 62 -28.94 -19.95 1.51
C GLU A 62 -28.14 -20.44 0.41
N SER A 63 -28.41 -21.03 1.40
CA SER A 63 -28.14 -21.31 0.85
C SER A 63 -27.86 -21.93 0.36
N GLU A 64 -27.76 -22.01 0.36
CA GLU A 64 -27.95 -22.33 -0.07
C GLU A 64 -27.90 -22.50 -0.37
N ASP A 65 -27.77 -22.57 -0.43
CA ASP A 65 -28.17 -22.46 -0.72
C ASP A 65 -28.14 -22.56 -0.75
N GLU A 66 -28.00 -22.60 -0.83
CA GLU A 66 -28.48 -22.34 -0.86
C GLU A 66 -28.78 -22.63 -0.74
N LYS A 67 -28.73 -23.07 -0.91
CA LYS A 67 -29.45 -23.03 -0.80
C LYS A 67 -29.86 -23.35 -0.69
N GLU A 68 -30.01 -23.67 -0.93
CA GLU A 68 -30.85 -23.66 -0.83
C GLU A 68 -31.36 -23.82 -0.59
N PRO A 69 -31.63 -24.26 -0.61
CA PRO A 69 -32.55 -24.20 -0.41
C PRO A 69 -32.88 -24.30 -0.16
N SER A 70 -33.26 -24.47 -0.30
CA SER A 70 -34.07 -24.35 -0.01
C SER A 70 -34.44 -24.52 0.23
N ASP A 71 -34.81 -24.63 0.16
CA ASP A 71 -35.54 -24.53 0.40
C ASP A 71 -35.98 -24.72 0.75
N ASP A 72 -36.31 -24.78 0.78
CA ASP A 72 -37.02 -24.66 1.17
C ASP A 72 -37.40 -24.89 1.58
N ASP A 73 -37.71 -25.00 1.58
CA ASP A 73 -38.27 -24.94 2.02
C ASP A 73 -38.52 -25.03 2.40
N SER A 74 -38.30 -24.82 2.17
CA SER A 74 -38.96 -24.72 2.53
C SER A 74 -39.15 -24.33 2.70
#